data_89ebe711659b2beabee9f7b50df289af
#
_entry.id   89ebe711659b2beabee9f7b50df289af
#
_cell.length_a   1.000
_cell.length_b   1.000
_cell.length_c   1.000
_cell.angle_alpha   90.00
_cell.angle_beta   90.00
_cell.angle_gamma   90.00
#
_symmetry.space_group_name_H-M   'P 1'
#
loop_
_entity.id
_entity.type
_entity.pdbx_description
1 polymer ?
#
loop_
_entity_poly.entity_id
_entity_poly.type
_entity_poly.pdbx_seq_one_letter_code
_entity_poly.pdbx_strand_id
1 'polypeptide(L)'
;MGGDKGDWESNFHWILRAFPIYDQYEQVRDHVGDFIGHIERDKCNEAGQTEITAVGHSLGGGLAQLAAYSDPRIRRVYAFDPSMVTGYYSVDPPHRDSTVQGLRIERVYEFGEILAYGRLIMLHYIPLSPCNPRVVSVRFRVFHGAPIALHSLADLDNGLLRVARGSGPERLPMVLEQCGETPKPPLVASQ
;
A
#
# COMPACT_ATOMS: atom_id res chain seq x y z
N MET A 1 -32.15 -16.48 0.81
CA MET A 1 -31.01 -16.12 1.66
C MET A 1 -30.72 -14.65 1.39
N GLY A 2 -31.31 -13.77 2.20
CA GLY A 2 -31.16 -12.32 2.07
C GLY A 2 -29.92 -11.87 2.84
N GLY A 3 -28.89 -11.50 2.13
CA GLY A 3 -27.77 -10.76 2.71
C GLY A 3 -28.24 -9.36 3.06
N ASP A 4 -28.09 -9.02 4.31
CA ASP A 4 -28.62 -7.81 4.91
C ASP A 4 -27.97 -6.56 4.27
N LYS A 5 -28.80 -5.76 3.56
CA LYS A 5 -28.35 -4.49 2.96
C LYS A 5 -27.88 -3.48 4.00
N GLY A 6 -28.23 -3.68 5.27
CA GLY A 6 -27.90 -2.79 6.37
C GLY A 6 -26.42 -2.84 6.82
N ASP A 7 -25.76 -4.00 6.67
CA ASP A 7 -24.34 -4.15 7.04
C ASP A 7 -23.39 -3.43 6.08
N TRP A 8 -23.82 -3.19 4.87
CA TRP A 8 -23.00 -2.57 3.82
C TRP A 8 -22.87 -1.05 3.99
N GLU A 9 -23.98 -0.38 4.32
CA GLU A 9 -23.96 1.05 4.58
C GLU A 9 -23.22 1.39 5.87
N SER A 10 -23.32 0.53 6.90
CA SER A 10 -22.63 0.74 8.17
C SER A 10 -21.12 0.64 8.04
N ASN A 11 -20.59 -0.32 7.27
CA ASN A 11 -19.16 -0.50 7.07
C ASN A 11 -18.53 0.61 6.21
N PHE A 12 -19.26 1.13 5.21
CA PHE A 12 -18.77 2.26 4.42
C PHE A 12 -18.89 3.60 5.18
N HIS A 13 -19.95 3.78 5.94
CA HIS A 13 -20.08 4.90 6.87
C HIS A 13 -18.98 4.89 7.94
N TRP A 14 -18.51 3.72 8.34
CA TRP A 14 -17.40 3.60 9.28
C TRP A 14 -16.08 4.08 8.66
N ILE A 15 -15.78 3.71 7.42
CA ILE A 15 -14.61 4.21 6.69
C ILE A 15 -14.68 5.73 6.48
N LEU A 16 -15.87 6.28 6.22
CA LEU A 16 -16.05 7.73 5.99
C LEU A 16 -16.23 8.54 7.28
N ARG A 17 -16.80 7.95 8.36
CA ARG A 17 -17.01 8.60 9.65
C ARG A 17 -15.85 8.45 10.62
N ALA A 18 -15.04 7.46 10.41
CA ALA A 18 -14.12 7.02 11.43
C ALA A 18 -12.94 7.95 11.61
N PHE A 19 -12.83 9.12 10.96
CA PHE A 19 -11.63 9.84 11.32
C PHE A 19 -11.66 11.33 10.99
N PRO A 20 -11.12 12.09 11.88
CA PRO A 20 -10.18 13.11 11.48
C PRO A 20 -8.98 12.38 10.85
N ILE A 21 -9.09 12.02 9.56
CA ILE A 21 -8.00 11.43 8.76
C ILE A 21 -6.73 12.28 8.92
N TYR A 22 -6.89 13.57 9.11
CA TYR A 22 -5.83 14.53 9.38
C TYR A 22 -5.01 14.18 10.61
N ASP A 23 -5.61 13.84 11.73
CA ASP A 23 -4.91 13.56 12.99
C ASP A 23 -3.99 12.35 12.88
N GLN A 24 -4.38 11.31 12.16
CA GLN A 24 -3.54 10.10 12.01
C GLN A 24 -2.34 10.34 11.11
N TYR A 25 -2.51 11.09 10.03
CA TYR A 25 -1.40 11.43 9.15
C TYR A 25 -0.41 12.37 9.87
N GLU A 26 -0.89 13.31 10.69
CA GLU A 26 -0.02 14.15 11.51
C GLU A 26 0.73 13.32 12.56
N GLN A 27 0.05 12.45 13.28
CA GLN A 27 0.68 11.56 14.27
C GLN A 27 1.78 10.69 13.65
N VAL A 28 1.53 10.06 12.49
CA VAL A 28 2.56 9.26 11.82
C VAL A 28 3.73 10.13 11.41
N ARG A 29 3.49 11.27 10.76
CA ARG A 29 4.55 12.17 10.32
C ARG A 29 5.43 12.63 11.50
N ASP A 30 4.80 12.99 12.62
CA ASP A 30 5.48 13.65 13.74
C ASP A 30 6.18 12.62 14.67
N HIS A 31 5.72 11.36 14.70
CA HIS A 31 6.21 10.37 15.67
C HIS A 31 6.90 9.14 15.07
N VAL A 32 6.87 8.96 13.74
CA VAL A 32 7.47 7.76 13.12
C VAL A 32 8.97 7.65 13.42
N GLY A 33 9.69 8.76 13.44
CA GLY A 33 11.13 8.78 13.75
C GLY A 33 11.45 8.29 15.15
N ASP A 34 10.66 8.71 16.14
CA ASP A 34 10.79 8.26 17.53
C ASP A 34 10.45 6.78 17.66
N PHE A 35 9.38 6.33 17.02
CA PHE A 35 8.96 4.92 17.01
C PHE A 35 10.05 4.02 16.42
N ILE A 36 10.62 4.38 15.28
CA ILE A 36 11.72 3.64 14.67
C ILE A 36 12.96 3.67 15.56
N GLY A 37 13.26 4.81 16.19
CA GLY A 37 14.34 4.90 17.16
C GLY A 37 14.16 3.97 18.39
N HIS A 38 12.92 3.68 18.79
CA HIS A 38 12.65 2.65 19.81
C HIS A 38 12.92 1.24 19.28
N ILE A 39 12.47 0.92 18.06
CA ILE A 39 12.73 -0.39 17.44
C ILE A 39 14.24 -0.66 17.34
N GLU A 40 15.01 0.34 16.94
CA GLU A 40 16.48 0.21 16.81
C GLU A 40 17.21 0.02 18.13
N ARG A 41 16.67 0.57 19.22
CA ARG A 41 17.24 0.40 20.56
C ARG A 41 16.88 -0.94 21.21
N ASP A 42 15.76 -1.53 20.82
CA ASP A 42 15.37 -2.84 21.32
C ASP A 42 16.32 -3.91 20.77
N LYS A 43 16.72 -4.84 21.66
CA LYS A 43 17.77 -5.84 21.44
C LYS A 43 17.53 -6.83 20.28
N CYS A 44 16.45 -6.70 19.53
CA CYS A 44 16.24 -7.45 18.29
C CYS A 44 17.28 -7.11 17.21
N ASN A 45 18.14 -6.14 17.46
CA ASN A 45 19.04 -5.50 16.50
C ASN A 45 20.52 -5.77 16.75
N GLU A 46 20.88 -6.93 17.28
CA GLU A 46 22.28 -7.27 17.59
C GLU A 46 23.20 -7.37 16.35
N ALA A 47 22.65 -7.36 15.14
CA ALA A 47 23.42 -7.59 13.90
C ALA A 47 23.66 -6.34 13.01
N GLY A 48 23.25 -5.15 13.41
CA GLY A 48 23.60 -3.89 12.71
C GLY A 48 23.04 -3.69 11.30
N GLN A 49 22.14 -4.53 10.81
CA GLN A 49 21.52 -4.43 9.48
C GLN A 49 20.03 -4.78 9.53
N THR A 50 19.23 -3.98 10.23
CA THR A 50 17.79 -4.16 10.20
C THR A 50 17.21 -3.35 9.06
N GLU A 51 16.64 -4.03 8.07
CA GLU A 51 15.81 -3.39 7.05
C GLU A 51 14.42 -3.17 7.63
N ILE A 52 14.00 -1.91 7.73
CA ILE A 52 12.67 -1.54 8.19
C ILE A 52 11.73 -1.48 7.00
N THR A 53 10.67 -2.28 7.05
CA THR A 53 9.62 -2.33 6.04
C THR A 53 8.31 -1.87 6.66
N ALA A 54 7.63 -0.91 6.02
CA ALA A 54 6.29 -0.52 6.40
C ALA A 54 5.25 -1.32 5.60
N VAL A 55 4.23 -1.82 6.31
CA VAL A 55 3.15 -2.61 5.70
C VAL A 55 1.80 -2.06 6.15
N GLY A 56 0.84 -1.95 5.23
CA GLY A 56 -0.50 -1.50 5.60
C GLY A 56 -1.56 -1.82 4.55
N HIS A 57 -2.80 -1.91 5.01
CA HIS A 57 -3.99 -2.10 4.17
C HIS A 57 -4.90 -0.89 4.29
N SER A 58 -5.58 -0.54 3.22
CA SER A 58 -6.55 0.56 3.17
C SER A 58 -5.94 1.89 3.66
N LEU A 59 -6.50 2.52 4.69
CA LEU A 59 -5.94 3.71 5.34
C LEU A 59 -4.51 3.46 5.85
N GLY A 60 -4.27 2.30 6.49
CA GLY A 60 -2.94 1.88 6.93
C GLY A 60 -1.93 1.78 5.78
N GLY A 61 -2.37 1.45 4.56
CA GLY A 61 -1.53 1.49 3.36
C GLY A 61 -1.12 2.89 2.93
N GLY A 62 -1.98 3.89 3.17
CA GLY A 62 -1.64 5.30 3.03
C GLY A 62 -0.65 5.76 4.10
N LEU A 63 -0.91 5.42 5.36
CA LEU A 63 -0.03 5.75 6.49
C LEU A 63 1.35 5.10 6.39
N ALA A 64 1.44 3.86 5.90
CA ALA A 64 2.72 3.18 5.64
C ALA A 64 3.57 3.94 4.60
N GLN A 65 2.92 4.49 3.56
CA GLN A 65 3.61 5.33 2.58
C GLN A 65 4.07 6.65 3.21
N LEU A 66 3.20 7.31 3.99
CA LEU A 66 3.58 8.54 4.70
C LEU A 66 4.77 8.30 5.64
N ALA A 67 4.76 7.21 6.40
CA ALA A 67 5.88 6.86 7.29
C ALA A 67 7.22 6.79 6.53
N ALA A 68 7.21 6.18 5.34
CA ALA A 68 8.40 6.09 4.51
C ALA A 68 8.81 7.42 3.85
N TYR A 69 7.87 8.34 3.63
CA TYR A 69 8.20 9.71 3.19
C TYR A 69 8.76 10.57 4.32
N SER A 70 8.45 10.21 5.57
CA SER A 70 8.86 10.96 6.76
C SER A 70 10.16 10.45 7.38
N ASP A 71 10.54 9.17 7.15
CA ASP A 71 11.76 8.61 7.74
C ASP A 71 12.57 7.77 6.73
N PRO A 72 13.84 8.16 6.46
CA PRO A 72 14.69 7.51 5.47
C PRO A 72 15.14 6.09 5.85
N ARG A 73 14.91 5.64 7.06
CA ARG A 73 15.22 4.26 7.53
C ARG A 73 14.22 3.26 6.98
N ILE A 74 13.01 3.69 6.59
CA ILE A 74 12.04 2.84 5.89
C ILE A 74 12.40 2.83 4.40
N ARG A 75 12.90 1.70 3.92
CA ARG A 75 13.33 1.55 2.53
C ARG A 75 12.34 0.82 1.65
N ARG A 76 11.36 0.14 2.25
CA ARG A 76 10.36 -0.63 1.55
C ARG A 76 8.98 -0.45 2.13
N VAL A 77 7.99 -0.38 1.26
CA VAL A 77 6.57 -0.30 1.65
C VAL A 77 5.80 -1.36 0.87
N TYR A 78 4.95 -2.11 1.56
CA TYR A 78 3.89 -2.92 0.97
C TYR A 78 2.53 -2.33 1.35
N ALA A 79 1.80 -1.84 0.38
CA ALA A 79 0.51 -1.20 0.57
C ALA A 79 -0.59 -2.00 -0.15
N PHE A 80 -1.46 -2.65 0.62
CA PHE A 80 -2.55 -3.48 0.11
C PHE A 80 -3.83 -2.66 0.03
N ASP A 81 -4.45 -2.62 -1.14
CA ASP A 81 -5.62 -1.79 -1.44
C ASP A 81 -5.56 -0.39 -0.76
N PRO A 82 -4.42 0.33 -0.86
CA PRO A 82 -4.19 1.52 -0.06
C PRO A 82 -5.18 2.62 -0.34
N SER A 83 -5.38 3.49 0.65
CA SER A 83 -6.14 4.71 0.49
C SER A 83 -5.57 5.58 -0.63
N MET A 84 -6.42 6.46 -1.18
CA MET A 84 -6.02 7.44 -2.19
C MET A 84 -5.02 8.46 -1.63
N VAL A 85 -5.14 8.77 -0.34
CA VAL A 85 -4.26 9.71 0.36
C VAL A 85 -2.99 8.98 0.78
N THR A 86 -1.85 9.40 0.27
CA THR A 86 -0.54 8.80 0.56
C THR A 86 0.31 9.65 1.50
N GLY A 87 -0.13 10.87 1.81
CA GLY A 87 0.62 11.83 2.62
C GLY A 87 1.84 12.44 1.94
N TYR A 88 2.09 12.17 0.65
CA TYR A 88 3.27 12.66 -0.07
C TYR A 88 3.48 14.17 0.05
N TYR A 89 2.40 14.95 -0.06
CA TYR A 89 2.46 16.41 0.03
C TYR A 89 2.37 16.97 1.46
N SER A 90 2.16 16.12 2.46
CA SER A 90 2.15 16.54 3.86
C SER A 90 3.54 16.53 4.51
N VAL A 91 4.54 16.04 3.78
CA VAL A 91 5.95 16.07 4.19
C VAL A 91 6.66 17.20 3.48
N ASP A 92 7.45 17.97 4.23
CA ASP A 92 8.22 19.11 3.70
C ASP A 92 9.12 18.68 2.52
N PRO A 93 9.06 19.40 1.37
CA PRO A 93 9.72 18.97 0.15
C PRO A 93 11.21 18.63 0.28
N PRO A 94 12.08 19.46 0.88
CA PRO A 94 13.50 19.14 1.02
C PRO A 94 13.74 17.85 1.82
N HIS A 95 12.96 17.64 2.88
CA HIS A 95 13.04 16.42 3.68
C HIS A 95 12.56 15.21 2.89
N ARG A 96 11.37 15.29 2.30
CA ARG A 96 10.80 14.24 1.46
C ARG A 96 11.72 13.84 0.31
N ASP A 97 12.28 14.80 -0.41
CA ASP A 97 13.14 14.54 -1.57
C ASP A 97 14.41 13.78 -1.18
N SER A 98 14.85 13.91 0.07
CA SER A 98 15.94 13.09 0.62
C SER A 98 15.48 11.69 1.03
N THR A 99 14.29 11.55 1.62
CA THR A 99 13.78 10.25 2.11
C THR A 99 13.38 9.31 0.99
N VAL A 100 12.89 9.84 -0.14
CA VAL A 100 12.43 9.02 -1.27
C VAL A 100 13.56 8.41 -2.10
N GLN A 101 14.81 8.80 -1.86
CA GLN A 101 15.96 8.24 -2.59
C GLN A 101 16.14 6.76 -2.25
N GLY A 102 15.99 5.90 -3.25
CA GLY A 102 16.08 4.44 -3.11
C GLY A 102 14.88 3.80 -2.37
N LEU A 103 13.83 4.56 -2.06
CA LEU A 103 12.59 4.03 -1.49
C LEU A 103 11.84 3.23 -2.57
N ARG A 104 11.41 2.01 -2.19
CA ARG A 104 10.56 1.16 -3.01
C ARG A 104 9.18 1.00 -2.38
N ILE A 105 8.14 1.29 -3.16
CA ILE A 105 6.74 1.15 -2.76
C ILE A 105 6.07 0.12 -3.68
N GLU A 106 5.57 -0.96 -3.11
CA GLU A 106 4.79 -1.96 -3.79
C GLU A 106 3.33 -1.82 -3.39
N ARG A 107 2.48 -1.45 -4.35
CA ARG A 107 1.04 -1.32 -4.18
C ARG A 107 0.36 -2.54 -4.77
N VAL A 108 -0.33 -3.29 -3.94
CA VAL A 108 -1.05 -4.51 -4.33
C VAL A 108 -2.54 -4.23 -4.27
N TYR A 109 -3.24 -4.48 -5.37
CA TYR A 109 -4.66 -4.20 -5.50
C TYR A 109 -5.44 -5.42 -5.94
N GLU A 110 -6.66 -5.56 -5.43
CA GLU A 110 -7.67 -6.36 -6.10
C GLU A 110 -8.34 -5.52 -7.21
N PHE A 111 -8.55 -6.12 -8.37
CA PHE A 111 -9.14 -5.42 -9.51
C PHE A 111 -10.62 -5.11 -9.27
N GLY A 112 -11.00 -3.83 -9.38
CA GLY A 112 -12.38 -3.38 -9.23
C GLY A 112 -12.84 -3.15 -7.79
N GLU A 113 -11.91 -3.17 -6.80
CA GLU A 113 -12.24 -2.78 -5.44
C GLU A 113 -12.65 -1.30 -5.36
N ILE A 114 -13.34 -0.91 -4.29
CA ILE A 114 -14.06 0.36 -4.22
C ILE A 114 -13.18 1.61 -4.36
N LEU A 115 -11.91 1.57 -3.90
CA LEU A 115 -11.01 2.71 -3.99
C LEU A 115 -10.33 2.85 -5.36
N ALA A 116 -10.48 1.83 -6.25
CA ALA A 116 -9.85 1.83 -7.56
C ALA A 116 -10.22 3.06 -8.40
N TYR A 117 -11.50 3.45 -8.37
CA TYR A 117 -11.99 4.62 -9.10
C TYR A 117 -11.41 5.94 -8.56
N GLY A 118 -11.37 6.08 -7.24
CA GLY A 118 -10.79 7.26 -6.61
C GLY A 118 -9.30 7.40 -6.90
N ARG A 119 -8.56 6.29 -6.90
CA ARG A 119 -7.13 6.29 -7.25
C ARG A 119 -6.88 6.70 -8.70
N LEU A 120 -7.73 6.31 -9.65
CA LEU A 120 -7.63 6.75 -11.04
C LEU A 120 -7.76 8.27 -11.17
N ILE A 121 -8.68 8.87 -10.41
CA ILE A 121 -8.85 10.33 -10.38
C ILE A 121 -7.60 10.98 -9.78
N MET A 122 -7.08 10.46 -8.67
CA MET A 122 -5.91 11.04 -8.02
C MET A 122 -4.63 10.93 -8.85
N LEU A 123 -4.45 9.86 -9.63
CA LEU A 123 -3.32 9.72 -10.56
C LEU A 123 -3.26 10.85 -11.60
N HIS A 124 -4.40 11.42 -11.94
CA HIS A 124 -4.47 12.55 -12.87
C HIS A 124 -3.96 13.86 -12.24
N TYR A 125 -4.14 14.02 -10.93
CA TYR A 125 -3.75 15.25 -10.21
C TYR A 125 -2.38 15.17 -9.53
N ILE A 126 -1.84 13.99 -9.34
CA ILE A 126 -0.57 13.76 -8.66
C ILE A 126 0.36 13.02 -9.62
N PRO A 127 1.09 13.73 -10.48
CA PRO A 127 2.09 13.11 -11.33
C PRO A 127 3.17 12.50 -10.44
N LEU A 128 3.36 11.20 -10.60
CA LEU A 128 4.33 10.44 -9.83
C LEU A 128 5.75 10.77 -10.32
N SER A 129 6.67 10.94 -9.39
CA SER A 129 8.08 11.06 -9.72
C SER A 129 8.55 9.81 -10.45
N PRO A 130 9.25 9.93 -11.59
CA PRO A 130 9.52 8.78 -12.45
C PRO A 130 10.36 7.68 -11.82
N CYS A 131 11.14 7.92 -10.77
CA CYS A 131 12.00 6.88 -10.17
C CYS A 131 12.30 7.03 -8.68
N ASN A 132 11.93 8.14 -8.04
CA ASN A 132 12.11 8.32 -6.60
C ASN A 132 10.84 8.94 -6.00
N PRO A 133 10.09 8.15 -5.26
CA PRO A 133 10.27 6.73 -4.97
C PRO A 133 10.00 5.83 -6.19
N ARG A 134 10.59 4.63 -6.22
CA ARG A 134 10.22 3.59 -7.18
C ARG A 134 8.89 2.97 -6.78
N VAL A 135 7.84 3.23 -7.55
CA VAL A 135 6.50 2.72 -7.27
C VAL A 135 6.13 1.63 -8.26
N VAL A 136 5.83 0.44 -7.74
CA VAL A 136 5.33 -0.69 -8.50
C VAL A 136 3.90 -0.98 -8.07
N SER A 137 2.98 -1.00 -9.02
CA SER A 137 1.57 -1.32 -8.77
C SER A 137 1.23 -2.67 -9.39
N VAL A 138 0.79 -3.61 -8.57
CA VAL A 138 0.40 -4.95 -9.00
C VAL A 138 -1.09 -5.13 -8.78
N ARG A 139 -1.83 -5.44 -9.85
CA ARG A 139 -3.27 -5.67 -9.80
C ARG A 139 -3.57 -7.13 -9.99
N PHE A 140 -4.19 -7.72 -9.01
CA PHE A 140 -4.68 -9.09 -9.04
C PHE A 140 -6.17 -9.14 -9.37
N ARG A 141 -6.64 -10.30 -9.77
CA ARG A 141 -8.05 -10.65 -9.89
C ARG A 141 -8.23 -12.04 -9.29
N VAL A 142 -8.17 -12.08 -7.96
CA VAL A 142 -8.11 -13.35 -7.23
C VAL A 142 -9.46 -13.82 -6.71
N PHE A 143 -10.47 -12.95 -6.71
CA PHE A 143 -11.85 -13.31 -6.39
C PHE A 143 -12.87 -12.44 -7.12
N HIS A 144 -14.15 -12.78 -7.00
CA HIS A 144 -15.25 -12.05 -7.61
C HIS A 144 -16.22 -11.62 -6.53
N GLY A 145 -16.66 -10.36 -6.57
CA GLY A 145 -17.58 -9.83 -5.58
C GLY A 145 -18.00 -8.40 -5.90
N ALA A 146 -18.80 -7.83 -5.02
CA ALA A 146 -19.10 -6.41 -5.08
C ALA A 146 -17.85 -5.57 -4.70
N PRO A 147 -17.70 -4.33 -5.22
CA PRO A 147 -16.49 -3.53 -5.04
C PRO A 147 -16.02 -3.35 -3.58
N ILE A 148 -16.95 -3.33 -2.62
CA ILE A 148 -16.60 -3.25 -1.19
C ILE A 148 -16.04 -4.59 -0.70
N ALA A 149 -16.65 -5.72 -1.09
CA ALA A 149 -16.15 -7.05 -0.73
C ALA A 149 -14.75 -7.28 -1.31
N LEU A 150 -14.46 -6.73 -2.49
CA LEU A 150 -13.14 -6.78 -3.13
C LEU A 150 -12.07 -5.97 -2.36
N HIS A 151 -12.47 -5.15 -1.40
CA HIS A 151 -11.56 -4.41 -0.51
C HIS A 151 -11.25 -5.17 0.80
N SER A 152 -11.66 -6.43 0.91
CA SER A 152 -11.41 -7.27 2.08
C SER A 152 -9.95 -7.75 2.13
N LEU A 153 -9.23 -7.39 3.19
CA LEU A 153 -7.86 -7.88 3.40
C LEU A 153 -7.80 -9.40 3.50
N ALA A 154 -8.77 -10.03 4.18
CA ALA A 154 -8.79 -11.48 4.36
C ALA A 154 -8.98 -12.22 3.02
N ASP A 155 -9.82 -11.69 2.14
CA ASP A 155 -10.06 -12.29 0.83
C ASP A 155 -8.87 -12.08 -0.10
N LEU A 156 -8.26 -10.89 -0.07
CA LEU A 156 -7.03 -10.59 -0.81
C LEU A 156 -5.90 -11.52 -0.37
N ASP A 157 -5.67 -11.70 0.94
CA ASP A 157 -4.66 -12.61 1.49
C ASP A 157 -4.90 -14.05 1.03
N ASN A 158 -6.11 -14.57 1.21
CA ASN A 158 -6.48 -15.90 0.74
C ASN A 158 -6.30 -16.07 -0.78
N GLY A 159 -6.60 -15.03 -1.55
CA GLY A 159 -6.39 -15.00 -3.00
C GLY A 159 -4.91 -15.06 -3.36
N LEU A 160 -4.08 -14.24 -2.72
CA LEU A 160 -2.63 -14.22 -2.94
C LEU A 160 -1.97 -15.54 -2.53
N LEU A 161 -2.41 -16.15 -1.42
CA LEU A 161 -1.93 -17.48 -1.01
C LEU A 161 -2.27 -18.57 -2.04
N ARG A 162 -3.45 -18.52 -2.68
CA ARG A 162 -3.79 -19.44 -3.78
C ARG A 162 -2.85 -19.23 -4.98
N VAL A 163 -2.59 -17.99 -5.36
CA VAL A 163 -1.64 -17.66 -6.44
C VAL A 163 -0.26 -18.21 -6.12
N ALA A 164 0.24 -17.96 -4.90
CA ALA A 164 1.55 -18.45 -4.47
C ALA A 164 1.68 -19.99 -4.48
N ARG A 165 0.57 -20.69 -4.26
CA ARG A 165 0.51 -22.18 -4.31
C ARG A 165 0.26 -22.73 -5.72
N GLY A 166 0.26 -21.91 -6.75
CA GLY A 166 -0.03 -22.31 -8.12
C GLY A 166 -1.49 -22.67 -8.40
N SER A 167 -2.41 -22.34 -7.47
CA SER A 167 -3.85 -22.58 -7.58
C SER A 167 -4.63 -21.31 -7.90
N GLY A 168 -3.94 -20.26 -8.34
CA GLY A 168 -4.51 -18.96 -8.61
C GLY A 168 -5.26 -18.89 -9.95
N PRO A 169 -5.86 -17.71 -10.25
CA PRO A 169 -6.57 -17.50 -11.51
C PRO A 169 -5.62 -17.63 -12.70
N GLU A 170 -6.15 -18.08 -13.83
CA GLU A 170 -5.39 -18.27 -15.09
C GLU A 170 -4.77 -16.98 -15.66
N ARG A 171 -5.19 -15.82 -15.17
CA ARG A 171 -4.68 -14.52 -15.64
C ARG A 171 -3.57 -14.03 -14.75
N LEU A 172 -2.43 -13.74 -15.38
CA LEU A 172 -1.30 -13.09 -14.73
C LEU A 172 -1.71 -11.71 -14.17
N PRO A 173 -1.14 -11.28 -13.03
CA PRO A 173 -1.38 -9.95 -12.49
C PRO A 173 -0.90 -8.89 -13.48
N MET A 174 -1.62 -7.77 -13.56
CA MET A 174 -1.16 -6.61 -14.30
C MET A 174 -0.19 -5.83 -13.42
N VAL A 175 1.03 -5.69 -13.92
CA VAL A 175 2.09 -4.92 -13.25
C VAL A 175 2.25 -3.58 -13.98
N LEU A 176 2.17 -2.49 -13.22
CA LEU A 176 2.45 -1.14 -13.69
C LEU A 176 3.65 -0.61 -12.92
N GLU A 177 4.74 -0.42 -13.61
CA GLU A 177 5.94 0.20 -13.06
C GLU A 177 6.16 1.57 -13.71
N GLN A 178 6.51 2.56 -12.89
CA GLN A 178 6.59 3.94 -13.35
C GLN A 178 8.00 4.39 -13.73
N CYS A 179 8.98 3.55 -13.53
CA CYS A 179 10.39 3.84 -13.78
C CYS A 179 10.91 3.23 -15.08
N GLY A 180 10.33 3.47 -16.21
CA GLY A 180 10.96 3.29 -17.52
C GLY A 180 11.64 1.95 -17.87
N GLU A 181 11.71 1.00 -16.96
CA GLU A 181 12.15 -0.37 -17.24
C GLU A 181 10.94 -1.14 -17.79
N THR A 182 11.10 -1.70 -18.96
CA THR A 182 10.15 -2.66 -19.52
C THR A 182 9.82 -3.73 -18.49
N PRO A 183 8.53 -4.04 -18.25
CA PRO A 183 8.15 -5.05 -17.28
C PRO A 183 8.88 -6.36 -17.62
N LYS A 184 9.75 -6.83 -16.72
CA LYS A 184 10.22 -8.21 -16.82
C LYS A 184 8.99 -9.12 -16.70
N PRO A 185 8.80 -10.05 -17.65
CA PRO A 185 7.73 -11.01 -17.53
C PRO A 185 7.87 -11.73 -16.18
N PRO A 186 6.77 -12.07 -15.51
CA PRO A 186 6.83 -12.79 -14.25
C PRO A 186 7.67 -14.05 -14.45
N LEU A 187 8.57 -14.30 -13.50
CA LEU A 187 9.34 -15.54 -13.46
C LEU A 187 8.37 -16.71 -13.46
N VAL A 188 8.18 -17.33 -14.61
CA VAL A 188 7.54 -18.63 -14.68
C VAL A 188 8.49 -19.56 -13.94
N ALA A 189 8.05 -20.11 -12.79
CA ALA A 189 8.81 -21.13 -12.10
C ALA A 189 9.04 -22.26 -13.12
N SER A 190 10.29 -22.45 -13.52
CA SER A 190 10.71 -23.60 -14.31
C SER A 190 10.40 -24.85 -13.49
N GLN A 191 9.56 -25.71 -14.06
CA GLN A 191 9.25 -27.04 -13.56
C GLN A 191 10.51 -27.89 -13.44
#